data_e7679d10e1a0d8192a6dbddcfa4c6047
#
_entry.id   e7679d10e1a0d8192a6dbddcfa4c6047
#
_cell.length_a   1.000
_cell.length_b   1.000
_cell.length_c   1.000
_cell.angle_alpha   90.00
_cell.angle_beta   90.00
_cell.angle_gamma   90.00
#
_symmetry.space_group_name_H-M   'P 1'
#
loop_
_entity.id
_entity.type
_entity.pdbx_description
1 polymer ?
#
loop_
_entity_poly.entity_id
_entity_poly.type
_entity_poly.pdbx_seq_one_letter_code
_entity_poly.pdbx_strand_id
1 'polypeptide(L)'
;LAREHYPEAVQIVDWFHATEYIAPVATAALATEAQQQVWIKQVRTHLWHGDLEAVIAAFDRFTAHQRAAEAATKAVTYFTNNRHRMDYPTYRAKGYQIGSGTIESGCKQIVSQRLKVAGAIWNLDNGIKTAKARAALLSGQWQAISARREHLSLPLAV
;
A
#
# COMPACT_ATOMS: atom_id res chain seq x y z
N LEU A 1 17.24 -2.55 3.37
CA LEU A 1 16.38 -3.34 4.27
C LEU A 1 15.58 -4.41 3.50
N ALA A 2 14.66 -4.06 2.54
CA ALA A 2 13.87 -5.07 1.81
C ALA A 2 14.76 -6.02 0.97
N ARG A 3 15.71 -5.49 0.21
CA ARG A 3 16.64 -6.31 -0.58
C ARG A 3 17.60 -7.14 0.26
N GLU A 4 17.90 -6.70 1.47
CA GLU A 4 18.81 -7.35 2.40
C GLU A 4 18.15 -8.52 3.14
N HIS A 5 16.90 -8.32 3.59
CA HIS A 5 16.17 -9.31 4.37
C HIS A 5 15.25 -10.20 3.56
N TYR A 6 14.83 -9.73 2.37
CA TYR A 6 13.88 -10.42 1.51
C TYR A 6 14.29 -10.28 0.05
N PRO A 7 15.46 -10.85 -0.37
CA PRO A 7 16.00 -10.67 -1.73
C PRO A 7 15.06 -11.17 -2.83
N GLU A 8 14.27 -12.20 -2.55
CA GLU A 8 13.32 -12.80 -3.49
C GLU A 8 11.94 -12.12 -3.51
N ALA A 9 11.72 -11.13 -2.63
CA ALA A 9 10.42 -10.47 -2.55
C ALA A 9 10.20 -9.50 -3.72
N VAL A 10 9.05 -9.61 -4.36
CA VAL A 10 8.61 -8.65 -5.37
C VAL A 10 8.19 -7.36 -4.66
N GLN A 11 8.88 -6.27 -4.95
CA GLN A 11 8.56 -4.96 -4.42
C GLN A 11 7.54 -4.27 -5.33
N ILE A 12 6.41 -3.90 -4.78
CA ILE A 12 5.33 -3.25 -5.51
C ILE A 12 5.06 -1.88 -4.88
N VAL A 13 5.00 -0.83 -5.69
CA VAL A 13 4.48 0.46 -5.24
C VAL A 13 2.97 0.36 -5.14
N ASP A 14 2.43 0.79 -4.01
CA ASP A 14 0.98 0.83 -3.82
C ASP A 14 0.30 1.66 -4.91
N TRP A 15 -0.73 1.08 -5.53
CA TRP A 15 -1.51 1.71 -6.60
C TRP A 15 -2.15 3.01 -6.17
N PHE A 16 -2.73 3.04 -4.97
CA PHE A 16 -3.42 4.23 -4.47
C PHE A 16 -2.43 5.35 -4.20
N HIS A 17 -1.29 5.06 -3.56
CA HIS A 17 -0.22 6.04 -3.34
C HIS A 17 0.37 6.56 -4.67
N ALA A 18 0.54 5.70 -5.68
CA ALA A 18 0.98 6.15 -7.00
C ALA A 18 -0.05 7.11 -7.62
N THR A 19 -1.35 6.83 -7.50
CA THR A 19 -2.39 7.67 -8.10
C THR A 19 -2.61 9.01 -7.36
N GLU A 20 -2.14 9.16 -6.12
CA GLU A 20 -2.22 10.42 -5.36
C GLU A 20 -1.43 11.55 -6.02
N TYR A 21 -0.41 11.25 -6.81
CA TYR A 21 0.37 12.26 -7.55
C TYR A 21 -0.38 12.89 -8.73
N ILE A 22 -1.46 12.26 -9.21
CA ILE A 22 -2.14 12.67 -10.45
C ILE A 22 -3.03 13.89 -10.23
N ALA A 23 -3.89 13.85 -9.22
CA ALA A 23 -4.88 14.91 -8.98
C ALA A 23 -4.27 16.29 -8.70
N PRO A 24 -3.19 16.43 -7.90
CA PRO A 24 -2.56 17.74 -7.66
C PRO A 24 -2.07 18.43 -8.93
N VAL A 25 -1.51 17.66 -9.88
CA VAL A 25 -1.05 18.21 -11.17
C VAL A 25 -2.25 18.66 -12.01
N ALA A 26 -3.28 17.83 -12.11
CA ALA A 26 -4.50 18.18 -12.83
C ALA A 26 -5.14 19.47 -12.30
N THR A 27 -5.31 19.57 -10.99
CA THR A 27 -5.92 20.73 -10.33
C THR A 27 -5.12 22.02 -10.54
N ALA A 28 -3.78 21.92 -10.51
CA ALA A 28 -2.93 23.08 -10.71
C ALA A 28 -2.81 23.50 -12.17
N ALA A 29 -2.87 22.56 -13.13
CA ALA A 29 -2.60 22.80 -14.53
C ALA A 29 -3.86 23.10 -15.36
N LEU A 30 -5.01 22.52 -15.02
CA LEU A 30 -6.21 22.52 -15.86
C LEU A 30 -7.32 23.40 -15.27
N ALA A 31 -7.96 24.17 -16.14
CA ALA A 31 -8.88 25.23 -15.74
C ALA A 31 -10.24 24.74 -15.25
N THR A 32 -10.74 23.61 -15.78
CA THR A 32 -12.08 23.11 -15.46
C THR A 32 -12.03 21.70 -14.88
N GLU A 33 -12.98 21.40 -13.99
CA GLU A 33 -13.12 20.07 -13.40
C GLU A 33 -13.29 18.98 -14.47
N ALA A 34 -14.05 19.24 -15.52
CA ALA A 34 -14.22 18.30 -16.63
C ALA A 34 -12.88 17.94 -17.29
N GLN A 35 -12.02 18.94 -17.56
CA GLN A 35 -10.67 18.71 -18.10
C GLN A 35 -9.80 17.91 -17.12
N GLN A 36 -9.87 18.23 -15.82
CA GLN A 36 -9.13 17.52 -14.78
C GLN A 36 -9.53 16.04 -14.73
N GLN A 37 -10.82 15.74 -14.70
CA GLN A 37 -11.32 14.35 -14.65
C GLN A 37 -10.94 13.54 -15.89
N VAL A 38 -11.03 14.12 -17.08
CA VAL A 38 -10.61 13.47 -18.33
C VAL A 38 -9.12 13.14 -18.26
N TRP A 39 -8.28 14.11 -17.89
CA TRP A 39 -6.85 13.93 -17.83
C TRP A 39 -6.44 12.91 -16.76
N ILE A 40 -7.01 12.98 -15.55
CA ILE A 40 -6.79 12.03 -14.45
C ILE A 40 -7.12 10.61 -14.94
N LYS A 41 -8.26 10.43 -15.60
CA LYS A 41 -8.67 9.13 -16.14
C LYS A 41 -7.67 8.60 -17.16
N GLN A 42 -7.19 9.44 -18.07
CA GLN A 42 -6.20 9.07 -19.08
C GLN A 42 -4.88 8.60 -18.43
N VAL A 43 -4.32 9.39 -17.51
CA VAL A 43 -3.06 9.04 -16.83
C VAL A 43 -3.22 7.75 -16.00
N ARG A 44 -4.33 7.59 -15.29
CA ARG A 44 -4.63 6.34 -14.57
C ARG A 44 -4.76 5.14 -15.51
N THR A 45 -5.30 5.33 -16.68
CA THR A 45 -5.43 4.28 -17.71
C THR A 45 -4.04 3.84 -18.21
N HIS A 46 -3.15 4.80 -18.54
CA HIS A 46 -1.77 4.48 -18.90
C HIS A 46 -1.06 3.71 -17.79
N LEU A 47 -1.16 4.19 -16.56
CA LEU A 47 -0.57 3.52 -15.40
C LEU A 47 -1.13 2.10 -15.21
N TRP A 48 -2.45 1.90 -15.40
CA TRP A 48 -3.10 0.60 -15.27
C TRP A 48 -2.61 -0.41 -16.31
N HIS A 49 -2.28 0.06 -17.50
CA HIS A 49 -1.74 -0.76 -18.58
C HIS A 49 -0.21 -0.85 -18.58
N GLY A 50 0.47 -0.25 -17.61
CA GLY A 50 1.94 -0.31 -17.47
C GLY A 50 2.71 0.62 -18.41
N ASP A 51 2.01 1.54 -19.09
CA ASP A 51 2.61 2.52 -19.98
C ASP A 51 3.19 3.69 -19.17
N LEU A 52 4.29 3.42 -18.46
CA LEU A 52 4.94 4.39 -17.58
C LEU A 52 5.58 5.55 -18.35
N GLU A 53 6.01 5.33 -19.59
CA GLU A 53 6.55 6.42 -20.42
C GLU A 53 5.45 7.46 -20.73
N ALA A 54 4.24 7.02 -21.08
CA ALA A 54 3.12 7.92 -21.28
C ALA A 54 2.70 8.63 -19.98
N VAL A 55 2.78 7.95 -18.84
CA VAL A 55 2.51 8.55 -17.51
C VAL A 55 3.52 9.66 -17.22
N ILE A 56 4.81 9.38 -17.36
CA ILE A 56 5.88 10.35 -17.12
C ILE A 56 5.76 11.53 -18.09
N ALA A 57 5.56 11.27 -19.38
CA ALA A 57 5.38 12.32 -20.39
C ALA A 57 4.15 13.20 -20.12
N ALA A 58 3.06 12.62 -19.59
CA ALA A 58 1.88 13.39 -19.21
C ALA A 58 2.15 14.40 -18.09
N PHE A 59 3.02 14.07 -17.13
CA PHE A 59 3.46 15.00 -16.07
C PHE A 59 4.49 15.98 -16.60
N ASP A 60 5.46 15.52 -17.39
CA ASP A 60 6.58 16.34 -17.88
C ASP A 60 6.11 17.57 -18.64
N ARG A 61 5.01 17.48 -19.39
CA ARG A 61 4.37 18.60 -20.07
C ARG A 61 4.04 19.80 -19.15
N PHE A 62 3.91 19.56 -17.84
CA PHE A 62 3.55 20.59 -16.87
C PHE A 62 4.72 21.02 -15.98
N THR A 63 5.93 20.51 -16.20
CA THR A 63 7.12 20.88 -15.40
C THR A 63 7.52 22.34 -15.57
N ALA A 64 7.18 22.97 -16.70
CA ALA A 64 7.37 24.42 -16.93
C ALA A 64 6.08 25.24 -16.69
N HIS A 65 4.99 24.62 -16.23
CA HIS A 65 3.73 25.32 -16.03
C HIS A 65 3.73 26.14 -14.74
N GLN A 66 3.35 27.43 -14.81
CA GLN A 66 3.50 28.38 -13.71
C GLN A 66 2.97 27.90 -12.34
N ARG A 67 1.82 27.19 -12.31
CA ARG A 67 1.18 26.72 -11.07
C ARG A 67 1.42 25.23 -10.79
N ALA A 68 1.72 24.44 -11.81
CA ALA A 68 1.80 22.99 -11.70
C ALA A 68 3.23 22.45 -11.68
N ALA A 69 4.24 23.28 -11.93
CA ALA A 69 5.64 22.87 -12.09
C ALA A 69 6.16 22.03 -10.92
N GLU A 70 5.91 22.45 -9.69
CA GLU A 70 6.35 21.73 -8.50
C GLU A 70 5.71 20.34 -8.40
N ALA A 71 4.38 20.27 -8.53
CA ALA A 71 3.65 19.01 -8.45
C ALA A 71 4.03 18.06 -9.60
N ALA A 72 4.20 18.60 -10.81
CA ALA A 72 4.60 17.83 -11.99
C ALA A 72 6.03 17.28 -11.86
N THR A 73 6.99 18.10 -11.44
CA THR A 73 8.38 17.68 -11.21
C THR A 73 8.47 16.60 -10.14
N LYS A 74 7.70 16.75 -9.06
CA LYS A 74 7.61 15.75 -7.98
C LYS A 74 7.06 14.43 -8.49
N ALA A 75 6.01 14.48 -9.33
CA ALA A 75 5.44 13.29 -9.96
C ALA A 75 6.43 12.62 -10.92
N VAL A 76 7.05 13.35 -11.85
CA VAL A 76 8.08 12.82 -12.76
C VAL A 76 9.19 12.11 -11.98
N THR A 77 9.74 12.76 -10.96
CA THR A 77 10.78 12.18 -10.11
C THR A 77 10.32 10.91 -9.42
N TYR A 78 9.11 10.92 -8.86
CA TYR A 78 8.56 9.76 -8.18
C TYR A 78 8.37 8.57 -9.13
N PHE A 79 7.74 8.76 -10.28
CA PHE A 79 7.49 7.68 -11.24
C PHE A 79 8.79 7.16 -11.86
N THR A 80 9.73 8.02 -12.19
CA THR A 80 11.05 7.64 -12.70
C THR A 80 11.82 6.77 -11.71
N ASN A 81 11.89 7.18 -10.45
CA ASN A 81 12.65 6.47 -9.42
C ASN A 81 12.02 5.12 -9.04
N ASN A 82 10.70 4.99 -9.19
CA ASN A 82 9.95 3.82 -8.77
C ASN A 82 9.51 2.91 -9.93
N ARG A 83 9.86 3.24 -11.18
CA ARG A 83 9.38 2.53 -12.39
C ARG A 83 9.53 1.01 -12.32
N HIS A 84 10.62 0.52 -11.73
CA HIS A 84 10.93 -0.90 -11.60
C HIS A 84 10.00 -1.66 -10.63
N ARG A 85 9.11 -0.97 -9.93
CA ARG A 85 8.15 -1.50 -8.95
C ARG A 85 6.70 -1.19 -9.33
N MET A 86 6.43 -0.81 -10.60
CA MET A 86 5.13 -0.35 -11.07
C MET A 86 4.60 -1.14 -12.27
N ASP A 87 5.07 -2.38 -12.47
CA ASP A 87 4.55 -3.27 -13.50
C ASP A 87 3.22 -3.89 -13.07
N TYR A 88 2.20 -3.04 -12.93
CA TYR A 88 0.88 -3.45 -12.45
C TYR A 88 0.19 -4.52 -13.32
N PRO A 89 0.31 -4.52 -14.67
CA PRO A 89 -0.26 -5.60 -15.47
C PRO A 89 0.28 -6.98 -15.08
N THR A 90 1.61 -7.11 -14.99
CA THR A 90 2.26 -8.37 -14.59
C THR A 90 1.90 -8.75 -13.16
N TYR A 91 1.87 -7.80 -12.24
CA TYR A 91 1.50 -8.08 -10.85
C TYR A 91 0.07 -8.61 -10.73
N ARG A 92 -0.88 -7.98 -11.43
CA ARG A 92 -2.27 -8.45 -11.47
C ARG A 92 -2.42 -9.82 -12.12
N ALA A 93 -1.73 -10.06 -13.24
CA ALA A 93 -1.74 -11.35 -13.91
C ALA A 93 -1.23 -12.49 -13.01
N LYS A 94 -0.27 -12.18 -12.11
CA LYS A 94 0.26 -13.11 -11.09
C LYS A 94 -0.59 -13.17 -9.81
N GLY A 95 -1.71 -12.45 -9.73
CA GLY A 95 -2.56 -12.41 -8.55
C GLY A 95 -1.97 -11.63 -7.36
N TYR A 96 -0.94 -10.80 -7.58
CA TYR A 96 -0.35 -10.01 -6.51
C TYR A 96 -1.26 -8.83 -6.13
N GLN A 97 -1.30 -8.53 -4.84
CA GLN A 97 -1.98 -7.34 -4.33
C GLN A 97 -1.20 -6.09 -4.72
N ILE A 98 -1.83 -5.20 -5.49
CA ILE A 98 -1.21 -3.94 -5.94
C ILE A 98 -1.56 -2.74 -5.05
N GLY A 99 -2.41 -2.93 -4.04
CA GLY A 99 -2.80 -1.91 -3.07
C GLY A 99 -2.65 -2.41 -1.64
N SER A 100 -2.33 -1.51 -0.72
CA SER A 100 -2.12 -1.77 0.71
C SER A 100 -3.41 -2.02 1.51
N GLY A 101 -4.58 -1.85 0.91
CA GLY A 101 -5.87 -1.92 1.61
C GLY A 101 -6.07 -3.18 2.43
N THR A 102 -5.60 -4.34 1.96
CA THR A 102 -5.65 -5.59 2.72
C THR A 102 -4.74 -5.55 3.96
N ILE A 103 -3.54 -4.98 3.81
CA ILE A 103 -2.58 -4.83 4.92
C ILE A 103 -3.10 -3.81 5.94
N GLU A 104 -3.63 -2.68 5.46
CA GLU A 104 -4.22 -1.64 6.31
C GLU A 104 -5.43 -2.17 7.09
N SER A 105 -6.31 -2.92 6.43
CA SER A 105 -7.44 -3.59 7.06
C SER A 105 -6.97 -4.61 8.10
N GLY A 106 -5.97 -5.42 7.79
CA GLY A 106 -5.34 -6.35 8.72
C GLY A 106 -4.75 -5.64 9.95
N CYS A 107 -3.99 -4.58 9.74
CA CYS A 107 -3.44 -3.76 10.83
C CYS A 107 -4.56 -3.15 11.69
N LYS A 108 -5.63 -2.63 11.08
CA LYS A 108 -6.78 -2.09 11.79
C LYS A 108 -7.43 -3.16 12.66
N GLN A 109 -7.71 -4.33 12.12
CA GLN A 109 -8.40 -5.40 12.82
C GLN A 109 -7.54 -6.09 13.88
N ILE A 110 -6.26 -6.37 13.57
CA ILE A 110 -5.37 -7.11 14.47
C ILE A 110 -4.81 -6.22 15.56
N VAL A 111 -4.33 -5.03 15.20
CA VAL A 111 -3.60 -4.14 16.11
C VAL A 111 -4.52 -3.05 16.67
N SER A 112 -5.09 -2.20 15.79
CA SER A 112 -5.75 -0.97 16.25
C SER A 112 -6.98 -1.23 17.10
N GLN A 113 -7.84 -2.16 16.71
CA GLN A 113 -9.08 -2.46 17.43
C GLN A 113 -8.85 -3.09 18.81
N ARG A 114 -7.67 -3.65 19.09
CA ARG A 114 -7.40 -4.32 20.35
C ARG A 114 -6.29 -3.66 21.17
N LEU A 115 -5.23 -3.21 20.51
CA LEU A 115 -4.05 -2.69 21.20
C LEU A 115 -4.08 -1.17 21.37
N LYS A 116 -4.82 -0.45 20.50
CA LYS A 116 -5.00 1.01 20.59
C LYS A 116 -6.31 1.42 21.26
N VAL A 117 -6.73 0.67 22.28
CA VAL A 117 -7.90 1.04 23.09
C VAL A 117 -7.48 2.10 24.11
N ALA A 118 -8.31 3.13 24.29
CA ALA A 118 -8.06 4.19 25.27
C ALA A 118 -7.81 3.62 26.67
N GLY A 119 -6.74 4.07 27.33
CA GLY A 119 -6.35 3.61 28.67
C GLY A 119 -5.66 2.25 28.72
N ALA A 120 -5.51 1.54 27.59
CA ALA A 120 -4.78 0.28 27.56
C ALA A 120 -3.27 0.52 27.49
N ILE A 121 -2.55 0.00 28.48
CA ILE A 121 -1.07 -0.02 28.53
C ILE A 121 -0.62 -1.47 28.29
N TRP A 122 0.28 -1.66 27.34
CA TRP A 122 0.77 -2.96 26.94
C TRP A 122 2.26 -3.11 27.21
N ASN A 123 2.62 -4.19 27.87
CA ASN A 123 3.99 -4.72 27.77
C ASN A 123 4.21 -5.23 26.34
N LEU A 124 5.40 -5.04 25.78
CA LEU A 124 5.73 -5.40 24.39
C LEU A 124 5.41 -6.87 24.09
N ASP A 125 5.85 -7.79 24.96
CA ASP A 125 5.64 -9.22 24.78
C ASP A 125 4.14 -9.60 24.77
N ASN A 126 3.37 -9.02 25.68
CA ASN A 126 1.94 -9.27 25.75
C ASN A 126 1.20 -8.64 24.56
N GLY A 127 1.66 -7.47 24.09
CA GLY A 127 1.14 -6.85 22.86
C GLY A 127 1.37 -7.76 21.64
N ILE A 128 2.59 -8.29 21.48
CA ILE A 128 2.94 -9.22 20.39
C ILE A 128 2.12 -10.51 20.47
N LYS A 129 2.00 -11.11 21.66
CA LYS A 129 1.22 -12.35 21.86
C LYS A 129 -0.26 -12.12 21.53
N THR A 130 -0.82 -11.00 21.95
CA THR A 130 -2.21 -10.63 21.64
C THR A 130 -2.43 -10.40 20.15
N ALA A 131 -1.51 -9.71 19.47
CA ALA A 131 -1.58 -9.52 18.03
C ALA A 131 -1.52 -10.86 17.27
N LYS A 132 -0.60 -11.76 17.65
CA LYS A 132 -0.49 -13.10 17.06
C LYS A 132 -1.76 -13.93 17.28
N ALA A 133 -2.34 -13.91 18.48
CA ALA A 133 -3.58 -14.63 18.79
C ALA A 133 -4.76 -14.09 17.94
N ARG A 134 -4.87 -12.76 17.81
CA ARG A 134 -5.89 -12.15 16.95
C ARG A 134 -5.69 -12.46 15.48
N ALA A 135 -4.46 -12.45 14.99
CA ALA A 135 -4.17 -12.84 13.61
C ALA A 135 -4.60 -14.30 13.36
N ALA A 136 -4.29 -15.21 14.26
CA ALA A 136 -4.71 -16.61 14.18
C ALA A 136 -6.23 -16.77 14.19
N LEU A 137 -6.92 -16.02 15.04
CA LEU A 137 -8.38 -16.04 15.10
C LEU A 137 -9.01 -15.55 13.79
N LEU A 138 -8.58 -14.39 13.30
CA LEU A 138 -9.13 -13.77 12.10
C LEU A 138 -8.79 -14.52 10.80
N SER A 139 -7.69 -15.26 10.77
CA SER A 139 -7.32 -16.13 9.65
C SER A 139 -7.89 -17.56 9.72
N GLY A 140 -8.78 -17.84 10.70
CA GLY A 140 -9.38 -19.17 10.88
C GLY A 140 -8.44 -20.25 11.43
N GLN A 141 -7.21 -19.87 11.85
CA GLN A 141 -6.19 -20.83 12.32
C GLN A 141 -6.28 -21.12 13.84
N TRP A 142 -7.20 -20.47 14.53
CA TRP A 142 -7.28 -20.57 16.00
C TRP A 142 -7.45 -21.99 16.51
N GLN A 143 -8.32 -22.76 15.90
CA GLN A 143 -8.58 -24.16 16.31
C GLN A 143 -7.36 -25.07 16.12
N ALA A 144 -6.64 -24.92 15.01
CA ALA A 144 -5.42 -25.68 14.76
C ALA A 144 -4.31 -25.35 15.77
N ILE A 145 -4.22 -24.10 16.20
CA ILE A 145 -3.23 -23.63 17.18
C ILE A 145 -3.62 -24.08 18.59
N SER A 146 -4.90 -24.01 18.97
CA SER A 146 -5.37 -24.44 20.29
C SER A 146 -5.24 -25.95 20.47
N ALA A 147 -5.56 -26.75 19.47
CA ALA A 147 -5.39 -28.21 19.50
C ALA A 147 -3.92 -28.62 19.72
N ARG A 148 -2.96 -27.90 19.09
CA ARG A 148 -1.53 -28.16 19.35
C ARG A 148 -1.12 -27.86 20.79
N ARG A 149 -1.78 -26.91 21.47
CA ARG A 149 -1.50 -26.57 22.86
C ARG A 149 -1.96 -27.65 23.83
N GLU A 150 -3.05 -28.31 23.56
CA GLU A 150 -3.57 -29.43 24.38
C GLU A 150 -2.59 -30.61 24.39
N HIS A 151 -1.90 -30.85 23.26
CA HIS A 151 -0.89 -31.90 23.17
C HIS A 151 0.43 -31.56 23.90
N LEU A 152 0.69 -30.28 24.18
CA LEU A 152 1.94 -29.84 24.81
C LEU A 152 1.92 -29.84 26.34
N SER A 153 0.81 -30.28 26.99
CA SER A 153 0.66 -30.46 28.45
C SER A 153 1.37 -29.37 29.29
N LEU A 154 1.21 -28.11 28.92
CA LEU A 154 1.77 -27.01 29.70
C LEU A 154 0.89 -26.80 30.92
N PRO A 155 1.44 -26.93 32.16
CA PRO A 155 0.68 -26.67 33.37
C PRO A 155 0.16 -25.24 33.34
N LEU A 156 -1.13 -25.06 33.67
CA LEU A 156 -1.71 -23.75 33.93
C LEU A 156 -0.91 -23.14 35.09
N ALA A 157 -0.18 -22.05 34.86
CA ALA A 157 0.35 -21.25 35.95
C ALA A 157 -0.86 -20.67 36.69
N VAL A 158 -1.06 -21.12 37.92
CA VAL A 158 -2.03 -20.60 38.89
C VAL A 158 -1.58 -19.23 39.36
#